data_d9ef500ead989222b523e372020eb082
#
_entry.id   d9ef500ead989222b523e372020eb082
#
_cell.length_a   1.000
_cell.length_b   1.000
_cell.length_c   1.000
_cell.angle_alpha   90.00
_cell.angle_beta   90.00
_cell.angle_gamma   90.00
#
_symmetry.space_group_name_H-M   'P 1'
#
loop_
_entity.id
_entity.type
_entity.pdbx_description
1 polymer ?
#
loop_
_entity_poly.entity_id
_entity_poly.type
_entity_poly.pdbx_seq_one_letter_code
_entity_poly.pdbx_strand_id
1 'polypeptide(L)' 'MVDYRPTAEQSLAMKFNLIRDRRNQLLTETDWWAVSDRTMTSAQTQYREDLRDLPTSNADPDQIVFPTKP' A
#
# COMPACT_ATOMS: atom_id res chain seq x y z
N MET A 1 12.22 23.33 -25.24
CA MET A 1 11.85 22.56 -24.03
C MET A 1 11.66 21.13 -24.43
N VAL A 2 12.27 20.19 -23.73
CA VAL A 2 12.14 18.76 -24.00
C VAL A 2 11.05 18.22 -23.08
N ASP A 3 10.04 17.57 -23.66
CA ASP A 3 9.02 16.88 -22.87
C ASP A 3 9.63 15.65 -22.23
N TYR A 4 9.57 15.58 -20.89
CA TYR A 4 9.97 14.38 -20.18
C TYR A 4 8.88 13.33 -20.30
N ARG A 5 9.25 12.17 -20.85
CA ARG A 5 8.35 11.02 -20.93
C ARG A 5 9.05 9.83 -20.30
N PRO A 6 8.54 9.32 -19.18
CA PRO A 6 9.15 8.16 -18.55
C PRO A 6 9.06 6.93 -19.46
N THR A 7 10.08 6.08 -19.39
CA THR A 7 10.03 4.77 -20.03
C THR A 7 8.97 3.88 -19.36
N ALA A 8 8.62 2.75 -20.00
CA ALA A 8 7.69 1.80 -19.41
C ALA A 8 8.16 1.32 -18.02
N GLU A 9 9.47 1.07 -17.86
CA GLU A 9 10.06 0.67 -16.58
C GLU A 9 9.94 1.77 -15.53
N GLN A 10 10.23 3.02 -15.92
CA GLN A 10 10.11 4.17 -15.03
C GLN A 10 8.66 4.40 -14.61
N SER A 11 7.72 4.28 -15.54
CA SER A 11 6.30 4.40 -15.25
C SER A 11 5.83 3.32 -14.28
N LEU A 12 6.29 2.10 -14.45
CA LEU A 12 5.97 0.97 -13.57
C LEU A 12 6.52 1.23 -12.16
N ALA A 13 7.78 1.65 -12.06
CA ALA A 13 8.42 1.97 -10.78
C ALA A 13 7.69 3.10 -10.07
N MET A 14 7.29 4.14 -10.78
CA MET A 14 6.54 5.26 -10.22
C MET A 14 5.19 4.81 -9.67
N LYS A 15 4.47 3.96 -10.39
CA LYS A 15 3.18 3.41 -9.94
C LYS A 15 3.34 2.58 -8.66
N PHE A 16 4.35 1.72 -8.59
CA PHE A 16 4.63 0.96 -7.38
C PHE A 16 5.03 1.84 -6.22
N ASN A 17 5.82 2.90 -6.47
CA ASN A 17 6.19 3.84 -5.42
C ASN A 17 4.96 4.56 -4.84
N LEU A 18 4.02 4.98 -5.68
CA LEU A 18 2.77 5.59 -5.24
C LEU A 18 1.95 4.62 -4.39
N ILE A 19 1.89 3.35 -4.78
CA ILE A 19 1.20 2.31 -4.03
C ILE A 19 1.85 2.11 -2.66
N ARG A 20 3.19 2.04 -2.60
CA ARG A 20 3.93 1.91 -1.34
C ARG A 20 3.72 3.12 -0.44
N ASP A 21 3.74 4.32 -1.00
CA ASP A 21 3.50 5.55 -0.23
C ASP A 21 2.09 5.55 0.38
N ARG A 22 1.10 5.20 -0.42
CA ARG A 22 -0.28 5.11 0.06
C ARG A 22 -0.43 4.01 1.13
N ARG A 23 0.18 2.86 0.91
CA ARG A 23 0.22 1.78 1.89
C ARG A 23 0.83 2.25 3.21
N ASN A 24 1.98 2.91 3.14
CA ASN A 24 2.67 3.40 4.33
C ASN A 24 1.82 4.43 5.07
N GLN A 25 1.13 5.30 4.34
CA GLN A 25 0.21 6.27 4.93
C GLN A 25 -0.93 5.56 5.68
N LEU A 26 -1.53 4.54 5.07
CA LEU A 26 -2.61 3.78 5.69
C LEU A 26 -2.13 2.98 6.91
N LEU A 27 -0.92 2.42 6.85
CA LEU A 27 -0.32 1.75 8.00
C LEU A 27 -0.07 2.73 9.14
N THR A 28 0.45 3.92 8.83
CA THR A 28 0.66 4.98 9.83
C THR A 28 -0.67 5.41 10.47
N GLU A 29 -1.72 5.56 9.67
CA GLU A 29 -3.05 5.94 10.17
C GLU A 29 -3.63 4.90 11.13
N THR A 30 -3.21 3.64 11.01
CA THR A 30 -3.73 2.53 11.80
C THR A 30 -2.74 2.00 12.83
N ASP A 31 -1.56 2.60 12.99
CA ASP A 31 -0.55 2.15 13.96
C ASP A 31 -1.09 2.17 15.39
N TRP A 32 -1.99 3.10 15.70
CA TRP A 32 -2.60 3.20 17.03
C TRP A 32 -3.44 1.96 17.40
N TRP A 33 -3.86 1.17 16.41
CA TRP A 33 -4.56 -0.09 16.68
C TRP A 33 -3.67 -1.11 17.38
N ALA A 34 -2.36 -1.02 17.16
CA ALA A 34 -1.38 -1.99 17.66
C ALA A 34 -0.71 -1.55 18.97
N VAL A 35 -1.19 -0.50 19.64
CA VAL A 35 -0.63 -0.08 20.92
C VAL A 35 -0.93 -1.12 22.00
N SER A 36 -0.05 -1.20 23.02
CA SER A 36 0.00 -2.32 23.96
C SER A 36 -1.26 -2.52 24.82
N ASP A 37 -2.03 -1.46 25.04
CA ASP A 37 -3.26 -1.52 25.84
C ASP A 37 -4.52 -1.75 24.98
N ARG A 38 -4.32 -2.09 23.72
CA ARG A 38 -5.37 -2.28 22.72
C ARG A 38 -5.21 -3.63 22.04
N THR A 39 -6.31 -4.34 21.88
CA THR A 39 -6.30 -5.60 21.13
C THR A 39 -6.94 -5.36 19.76
N MET A 40 -6.16 -5.61 18.70
CA MET A 40 -6.69 -5.55 17.34
C MET A 40 -7.67 -6.68 17.10
N THR A 41 -8.76 -6.39 16.38
CA THR A 41 -9.67 -7.44 15.89
C THR A 41 -8.97 -8.25 14.80
N SER A 42 -9.50 -9.43 14.49
CA SER A 42 -8.98 -10.24 13.37
C SER A 42 -9.07 -9.48 12.06
N ALA A 43 -10.15 -8.73 11.85
CA ALA A 43 -10.32 -7.92 10.64
C ALA A 43 -9.27 -6.81 10.54
N GLN A 44 -8.95 -6.16 11.65
CA GLN A 44 -7.91 -5.12 11.69
C GLN A 44 -6.53 -5.70 11.43
N THR A 45 -6.22 -6.84 12.02
CA THR A 45 -4.94 -7.53 11.80
C THR A 45 -4.80 -7.93 10.33
N GLN A 46 -5.83 -8.50 9.75
CA GLN A 46 -5.83 -8.92 8.34
C GLN A 46 -5.67 -7.72 7.41
N TYR A 47 -6.35 -6.62 7.69
CA TYR A 47 -6.22 -5.39 6.91
C TYR A 47 -4.77 -4.91 6.86
N ARG A 48 -4.07 -4.88 8.01
CA ARG A 48 -2.68 -4.43 8.07
C ARG A 48 -1.74 -5.41 7.36
N GLU A 49 -1.99 -6.71 7.46
CA GLU A 49 -1.21 -7.73 6.72
C GLU A 49 -1.41 -7.56 5.21
N ASP A 50 -2.64 -7.37 4.77
CA ASP A 50 -2.97 -7.15 3.36
C ASP A 50 -2.27 -5.90 2.82
N LEU A 51 -2.21 -4.82 3.61
CA LEU A 51 -1.48 -3.60 3.23
C LEU A 51 0.01 -3.88 3.03
N ARG A 52 0.62 -4.64 3.94
CA ARG A 52 2.05 -4.95 3.84
C ARG A 52 2.36 -5.77 2.58
N ASP A 53 1.45 -6.63 2.18
CA ASP A 53 1.63 -7.52 1.04
C ASP A 53 1.28 -6.89 -0.30
N LEU A 54 0.64 -5.72 -0.30
CA LEU A 54 0.15 -5.08 -1.54
C LEU A 54 1.20 -4.95 -2.64
N PRO A 55 2.43 -4.47 -2.39
CA PRO A 55 3.39 -4.28 -3.48
C PRO A 55 3.81 -5.57 -4.16
N THR A 56 3.63 -6.71 -3.53
CA THR A 56 4.00 -8.02 -4.07
C THR A 56 2.79 -8.85 -4.49
N SER A 57 1.58 -8.35 -4.27
CA SER A 57 0.34 -9.09 -4.53
C SER A 57 0.03 -9.22 -6.02
N ASN A 58 0.55 -8.32 -6.85
CA ASN A 58 0.36 -8.35 -8.28
C ASN A 58 1.55 -7.71 -8.98
N ALA A 59 1.97 -8.28 -10.11
CA ALA A 59 3.03 -7.74 -10.93
C ALA A 59 2.60 -6.47 -11.68
N ASP A 60 1.30 -6.28 -11.88
CA ASP A 60 0.73 -5.11 -12.55
C ASP A 60 0.15 -4.17 -11.49
N PRO A 61 0.75 -2.97 -11.30
CA PRO A 61 0.26 -2.03 -10.28
C PRO A 61 -1.17 -1.55 -10.55
N ASP A 62 -1.61 -1.56 -11.79
CA ASP A 62 -2.98 -1.15 -12.15
C ASP A 62 -4.02 -2.18 -11.69
N GLN A 63 -3.60 -3.41 -11.37
CA GLN A 63 -4.47 -4.47 -10.88
C GLN A 63 -4.46 -4.60 -9.35
N ILE A 64 -3.63 -3.82 -8.67
CA ILE A 64 -3.57 -3.84 -7.21
C ILE A 64 -4.79 -3.11 -6.64
N VAL A 65 -5.51 -3.78 -5.75
CA VAL A 65 -6.69 -3.23 -5.08
C VAL A 65 -6.39 -3.12 -3.59
N PHE A 66 -6.57 -1.93 -3.03
CA PHE A 66 -6.40 -1.72 -1.60
C PHE A 66 -7.54 -2.39 -0.82
N PRO A 67 -7.22 -3.03 0.32
CA PRO A 67 -8.25 -3.65 1.14
C PRO A 67 -9.17 -2.59 1.75
N THR A 68 -10.41 -2.99 2.04
CA THR A 68 -11.38 -2.10 2.68
C THR A 68 -11.07 -2.02 4.17
N LYS A 69 -10.96 -0.79 4.68
CA LYS A 69 -10.69 -0.56 6.10
C LYS A 69 -11.88 -1.04 6.94
N PRO A 70 -11.64 -1.92 7.91
CA PRO A 70 -12.71 -2.40 8.80
C PRO A 70 -13.20 -1.35 9.79
#